data_ffb41e80e92ff88ecd5907064d9cedea
#
_entry.id   ffb41e80e92ff88ecd5907064d9cedea
#
_cell.length_a   1.000
_cell.length_b   1.000
_cell.length_c   1.000
_cell.angle_alpha   90.00
_cell.angle_beta   90.00
_cell.angle_gamma   90.00
#
_symmetry.space_group_name_H-M   'P 1'
#
loop_
_entity.id
_entity.type
_entity.pdbx_description
1 polymer ?
#
loop_
_entity_poly.entity_id
_entity_poly.type
_entity_poly.pdbx_seq_one_letter_code
_entity_poly.pdbx_strand_id
1 'polypeptide(L)'
;MKNLIGSILALFIAVTSVAQTGRLSGVLTDGETGEKLVGAYVRLVGTYGAAITEVDGSYLIENIKPGRYSVNVSFIGYQQKIYNNIDIKAGQTKKLDIEMTSQTNTFETVKVVGKKKVVELDDAKSSITLNKKDIADMNVRDVQEVVAIQAGVSKSPDGIQIRGARVYETSFNVDNISAQDPLAGTGFGVQVASGSIGELELITGGAGAEHDGGTAGVISTTIKEGSDKFELAGSWQRDNFGGNPSFGWNTDIVELSFGGKFKIKKRKFYFFNNVTTNLTDYYFGPTANQLHSSLFSNDSMWAPRQANQFTHTFKLSHELNSKTKISITNQHSLSINQNTRTLQIVGFDAILAPGFQFDRSLNLDNATTYTHHSNLTAINVKRTLSEKLVGTLSLGRLFTNLRADANGRPFRTESVDQVYDEESIVTDPVQVFNPQGPIRFVLPGPGLINNGGISSIWHDHYAQEYTIKAGFRYYPEKEAHQMNFGWEQKLNEYQWVDVTRPWVGAPIQIDDTTFTPSISIGSSNDIWKVRPNNGGIFFSDKIQYKGIIANLGMRLNYWAPGKFADDAVANPQAPVIDQVREDYINNTVKIFGLRYKTRLLPKINVSFPVTSNNVLYFN
;
A
#
# COMPACT_ATOMS: atom_id res chain seq x y z
N MET A 1 32.98 53.13 43.92
CA MET A 1 31.88 53.51 43.01
C MET A 1 32.30 53.70 41.56
N LYS A 2 33.43 54.33 41.23
CA LYS A 2 33.82 54.49 39.80
C LYS A 2 34.05 53.20 39.04
N ASN A 3 34.58 52.15 39.64
CA ASN A 3 34.81 50.87 38.98
C ASN A 3 33.53 50.02 38.77
N LEU A 4 32.51 50.24 39.59
CA LEU A 4 31.23 49.55 39.48
C LEU A 4 30.38 50.11 38.32
N ILE A 5 30.43 51.45 38.12
CA ILE A 5 29.74 52.11 37.00
C ILE A 5 30.38 51.72 35.65
N GLY A 6 31.73 51.60 35.61
CA GLY A 6 32.43 51.12 34.42
C GLY A 6 32.06 49.66 34.03
N SER A 7 31.94 48.80 35.01
CA SER A 7 31.53 47.40 34.80
C SER A 7 30.06 47.26 34.35
N ILE A 8 29.17 48.09 34.87
CA ILE A 8 27.76 48.13 34.46
C ILE A 8 27.61 48.70 33.05
N LEU A 9 28.40 49.73 32.70
CA LEU A 9 28.40 50.30 31.36
C LEU A 9 29.00 49.34 30.31
N ALA A 10 30.02 48.58 30.65
CA ALA A 10 30.58 47.51 29.81
C ALA A 10 29.60 46.35 29.62
N LEU A 11 28.82 45.98 30.67
CA LEU A 11 27.79 44.94 30.57
C LEU A 11 26.62 45.41 29.70
N PHE A 12 26.25 46.71 29.74
CA PHE A 12 25.18 47.27 28.90
C PHE A 12 25.58 47.36 27.40
N ILE A 13 26.85 47.57 27.08
CA ILE A 13 27.35 47.58 25.71
C ILE A 13 27.45 46.14 25.15
N ALA A 14 27.68 45.12 25.97
CA ALA A 14 27.73 43.74 25.56
C ALA A 14 26.35 43.14 25.20
N VAL A 15 25.22 43.74 25.68
CA VAL A 15 23.86 43.21 25.42
C VAL A 15 23.25 43.73 24.11
N THR A 16 23.87 44.70 23.43
CA THR A 16 23.33 45.26 22.15
C THR A 16 23.89 44.66 20.88
N SER A 17 24.60 43.53 20.93
CA SER A 17 24.94 42.77 19.73
C SER A 17 23.69 42.07 19.15
N VAL A 18 22.78 42.84 18.60
CA VAL A 18 21.73 42.30 17.75
C VAL A 18 22.41 41.70 16.52
N ALA A 19 22.42 40.39 16.44
CA ALA A 19 22.91 39.69 15.25
C ALA A 19 22.12 40.19 14.04
N GLN A 20 22.76 41.02 13.20
CA GLN A 20 22.11 41.50 11.98
C GLN A 20 21.82 40.31 11.07
N THR A 21 20.54 40.08 10.79
CA THR A 21 20.04 39.03 9.87
C THR A 21 19.97 39.59 8.45
N GLY A 22 20.05 38.70 7.47
CA GLY A 22 19.81 39.02 6.06
C GLY A 22 18.38 38.58 5.64
N ARG A 23 18.04 38.87 4.40
CA ARG A 23 16.77 38.52 3.78
C ARG A 23 17.01 37.88 2.42
N LEU A 24 16.06 37.02 1.97
CA LEU A 24 15.99 36.49 0.63
C LEU A 24 14.63 36.82 0.04
N SER A 25 14.60 37.46 -1.15
CA SER A 25 13.37 37.77 -1.86
C SER A 25 13.49 37.45 -3.34
N GLY A 26 12.37 37.34 -4.03
CA GLY A 26 12.33 37.14 -5.48
C GLY A 26 10.92 36.88 -5.96
N VAL A 27 10.80 36.51 -7.23
CA VAL A 27 9.55 36.21 -7.89
C VAL A 27 9.65 34.82 -8.55
N LEU A 28 8.63 34.00 -8.37
CA LEU A 28 8.49 32.72 -9.09
C LEU A 28 7.58 32.87 -10.30
N THR A 29 8.06 32.35 -11.42
CA THR A 29 7.32 32.33 -12.69
C THR A 29 7.37 30.95 -13.33
N ASP A 30 6.36 30.64 -14.10
CA ASP A 30 6.38 29.54 -15.07
C ASP A 30 7.36 29.88 -16.20
N GLY A 31 8.35 29.02 -16.45
CA GLY A 31 9.39 29.22 -17.45
C GLY A 31 8.89 29.14 -18.90
N GLU A 32 7.69 28.58 -19.16
CA GLU A 32 7.12 28.47 -20.50
C GLU A 32 6.09 29.59 -20.79
N THR A 33 5.30 29.96 -19.79
CA THR A 33 4.22 30.92 -19.95
C THR A 33 4.52 32.31 -19.39
N GLY A 34 5.52 32.44 -18.52
CA GLY A 34 5.82 33.65 -17.77
C GLY A 34 4.78 34.00 -16.69
N GLU A 35 3.80 33.12 -16.45
CA GLU A 35 2.76 33.31 -15.45
C GLU A 35 3.36 33.27 -14.03
N LYS A 36 2.80 34.07 -13.12
CA LYS A 36 3.23 34.10 -11.72
C LYS A 36 2.75 32.86 -10.98
N LEU A 37 3.67 32.18 -10.29
CA LEU A 37 3.34 30.96 -9.55
C LEU A 37 2.98 31.30 -8.11
N VAL A 38 1.69 31.25 -7.81
CA VAL A 38 1.11 31.54 -6.50
C VAL A 38 1.03 30.28 -5.64
N GLY A 39 1.44 30.37 -4.39
CA GLY A 39 1.40 29.23 -3.47
C GLY A 39 2.55 28.23 -3.66
N ALA A 40 3.60 28.62 -4.39
CA ALA A 40 4.83 27.83 -4.47
C ALA A 40 5.65 27.98 -3.19
N TYR A 41 6.28 26.91 -2.76
CA TYR A 41 7.02 26.85 -1.52
C TYR A 41 8.52 27.05 -1.77
N VAL A 42 9.09 28.10 -1.14
CA VAL A 42 10.51 28.45 -1.21
C VAL A 42 11.13 28.31 0.15
N ARG A 43 12.16 27.50 0.30
CA ARG A 43 12.85 27.33 1.59
C ARG A 43 14.35 27.34 1.51
N LEU A 44 15.00 27.76 2.56
CA LEU A 44 16.43 27.62 2.80
C LEU A 44 16.74 26.25 3.39
N VAL A 45 17.45 25.44 2.64
CA VAL A 45 17.81 24.08 3.06
C VAL A 45 18.67 24.12 4.33
N GLY A 46 18.25 23.37 5.35
CA GLY A 46 18.96 23.29 6.62
C GLY A 46 18.68 24.43 7.60
N THR A 47 17.65 25.24 7.33
CA THR A 47 17.18 26.30 8.23
C THR A 47 15.64 26.28 8.32
N TYR A 48 15.09 27.15 9.16
CA TYR A 48 13.64 27.40 9.28
C TYR A 48 13.15 28.49 8.32
N GLY A 49 14.03 29.09 7.54
CA GLY A 49 13.66 30.12 6.59
C GLY A 49 12.89 29.51 5.43
N ALA A 50 11.61 29.83 5.34
CA ALA A 50 10.72 29.45 4.25
C ALA A 50 9.71 30.56 3.97
N ALA A 51 9.22 30.61 2.73
CA ALA A 51 8.12 31.46 2.32
C ALA A 51 7.26 30.74 1.29
N ILE A 52 6.00 31.15 1.19
CA ILE A 52 5.08 30.78 0.11
C ILE A 52 4.97 31.98 -0.81
N THR A 53 4.93 31.76 -2.14
CA THR A 53 4.77 32.86 -3.08
C THR A 53 3.37 33.47 -3.00
N GLU A 54 3.33 34.81 -2.99
CA GLU A 54 2.10 35.59 -2.98
C GLU A 54 1.40 35.64 -4.34
N VAL A 55 0.29 36.37 -4.43
CA VAL A 55 -0.54 36.47 -5.65
C VAL A 55 0.22 37.00 -6.87
N ASP A 56 1.21 37.85 -6.64
CA ASP A 56 2.10 38.40 -7.69
C ASP A 56 3.32 37.50 -7.95
N GLY A 57 3.36 36.29 -7.34
CA GLY A 57 4.49 35.35 -7.41
C GLY A 57 5.69 35.74 -6.56
N SER A 58 5.63 36.82 -5.80
CA SER A 58 6.73 37.27 -4.94
C SER A 58 6.87 36.42 -3.68
N TYR A 59 8.09 36.32 -3.16
CA TYR A 59 8.36 35.70 -1.88
C TYR A 59 9.41 36.47 -1.09
N LEU A 60 9.31 36.40 0.24
CA LEU A 60 10.26 37.02 1.18
C LEU A 60 10.55 36.10 2.35
N ILE A 61 11.80 35.76 2.55
CA ILE A 61 12.29 35.05 3.75
C ILE A 61 13.13 36.03 4.57
N GLU A 62 12.72 36.30 5.79
CA GLU A 62 13.37 37.22 6.71
C GLU A 62 14.15 36.49 7.82
N ASN A 63 14.90 37.26 8.56
CA ASN A 63 15.66 36.78 9.74
C ASN A 63 16.64 35.65 9.48
N ILE A 64 17.25 35.63 8.29
CA ILE A 64 18.24 34.63 7.90
C ILE A 64 19.59 35.01 8.50
N LYS A 65 20.24 34.11 9.22
CA LYS A 65 21.62 34.29 9.68
C LYS A 65 22.56 34.45 8.47
N PRO A 66 23.55 35.36 8.50
CA PRO A 66 24.50 35.45 7.40
C PRO A 66 25.22 34.14 7.15
N GLY A 67 25.32 33.73 5.89
CA GLY A 67 25.88 32.44 5.50
C GLY A 67 25.57 32.06 4.08
N ARG A 68 26.08 30.91 3.67
CA ARG A 68 25.83 30.33 2.34
C ARG A 68 24.78 29.21 2.44
N TYR A 69 23.74 29.29 1.65
CA TYR A 69 22.56 28.42 1.70
C TYR A 69 22.23 27.79 0.35
N SER A 70 21.48 26.71 0.39
CA SER A 70 20.75 26.19 -0.75
C SER A 70 19.28 26.55 -0.62
N VAL A 71 18.66 27.00 -1.69
CA VAL A 71 17.24 27.35 -1.76
C VAL A 71 16.51 26.26 -2.51
N ASN A 72 15.55 25.60 -1.87
CA ASN A 72 14.70 24.59 -2.47
C ASN A 72 13.35 25.19 -2.78
N VAL A 73 12.88 24.98 -4.00
CA VAL A 73 11.61 25.50 -4.48
C VAL A 73 10.76 24.36 -5.02
N SER A 74 9.54 24.26 -4.52
CA SER A 74 8.58 23.25 -4.94
C SER A 74 7.20 23.87 -5.21
N PHE A 75 6.57 23.43 -6.27
CA PHE A 75 5.20 23.78 -6.60
C PHE A 75 4.49 22.61 -7.26
N ILE A 76 3.19 22.46 -6.98
CA ILE A 76 2.40 21.33 -7.46
C ILE A 76 2.27 21.39 -8.98
N GLY A 77 2.71 20.32 -9.66
CA GLY A 77 2.71 20.25 -11.12
C GLY A 77 3.98 20.80 -11.78
N TYR A 78 4.97 21.20 -10.96
CA TYR A 78 6.27 21.70 -11.43
C TYR A 78 7.42 20.86 -10.90
N GLN A 79 8.51 20.86 -11.65
CA GLN A 79 9.72 20.19 -11.25
C GLN A 79 10.38 20.94 -10.09
N GLN A 80 10.66 20.24 -8.99
CA GLN A 80 11.37 20.82 -7.86
C GLN A 80 12.74 21.31 -8.29
N LYS A 81 13.12 22.54 -7.91
CA LYS A 81 14.43 23.12 -8.20
C LYS A 81 15.20 23.45 -6.92
N ILE A 82 16.50 23.20 -6.94
CA ILE A 82 17.41 23.56 -5.85
C ILE A 82 18.50 24.48 -6.38
N TYR A 83 18.59 25.67 -5.81
CA TYR A 83 19.62 26.66 -6.10
C TYR A 83 20.67 26.61 -5.00
N ASN A 84 21.89 26.22 -5.34
CA ASN A 84 23.00 26.09 -4.39
C ASN A 84 23.85 27.37 -4.31
N ASN A 85 24.60 27.50 -3.21
CA ASN A 85 25.59 28.59 -3.00
C ASN A 85 25.00 30.01 -2.99
N ILE A 86 23.81 30.17 -2.44
CA ILE A 86 23.18 31.49 -2.24
C ILE A 86 23.81 32.12 -0.99
N ASP A 87 24.56 33.21 -1.19
CA ASP A 87 25.26 33.93 -0.13
C ASP A 87 24.35 35.03 0.45
N ILE A 88 23.99 34.91 1.71
CA ILE A 88 23.16 35.87 2.46
C ILE A 88 24.02 36.66 3.40
N LYS A 89 24.07 37.98 3.20
CA LYS A 89 24.86 38.90 4.04
C LYS A 89 24.03 39.63 5.06
N ALA A 90 24.65 39.99 6.17
CA ALA A 90 24.01 40.75 7.25
C ALA A 90 23.45 42.10 6.75
N GLY A 91 22.21 42.41 7.09
CA GLY A 91 21.54 43.65 6.74
C GLY A 91 21.16 43.81 5.28
N GLN A 92 21.39 42.80 4.44
CA GLN A 92 21.09 42.87 2.99
C GLN A 92 19.95 41.93 2.59
N THR A 93 19.22 42.35 1.57
CA THR A 93 18.25 41.49 0.89
C THR A 93 18.89 40.91 -0.37
N LYS A 94 19.04 39.60 -0.41
CA LYS A 94 19.47 38.88 -1.62
C LYS A 94 18.28 38.66 -2.50
N LYS A 95 18.31 39.11 -3.75
CA LYS A 95 17.27 38.85 -4.74
C LYS A 95 17.60 37.57 -5.50
N LEU A 96 16.56 36.66 -5.65
CA LEU A 96 16.65 35.44 -6.43
C LEU A 96 15.29 35.21 -7.11
N ASP A 97 15.20 35.62 -8.37
CA ASP A 97 14.04 35.32 -9.20
C ASP A 97 14.17 33.89 -9.76
N ILE A 98 13.09 33.13 -9.80
CA ILE A 98 13.08 31.69 -10.05
C ILE A 98 12.06 31.35 -11.12
N GLU A 99 12.50 30.65 -12.15
CA GLU A 99 11.64 30.09 -13.17
C GLU A 99 11.43 28.59 -12.91
N MET A 100 10.20 28.16 -12.73
CA MET A 100 9.81 26.76 -12.56
C MET A 100 9.42 26.17 -13.90
N THR A 101 9.82 24.94 -14.14
CA THR A 101 9.42 24.19 -15.33
C THR A 101 8.27 23.25 -14.97
N SER A 102 7.19 23.31 -15.73
CA SER A 102 6.07 22.37 -15.58
C SER A 102 6.56 20.92 -15.68
N GLN A 103 6.03 20.03 -14.87
CA GLN A 103 6.41 18.58 -14.86
C GLN A 103 6.11 17.86 -16.18
N THR A 104 5.63 18.57 -17.19
CA THR A 104 5.29 18.02 -18.49
C THR A 104 6.46 17.74 -19.41
N ASN A 105 7.66 18.27 -19.15
CA ASN A 105 8.76 18.07 -20.08
C ASN A 105 10.11 17.94 -19.39
N THR A 106 10.80 16.88 -19.79
CA THR A 106 12.22 16.60 -19.77
C THR A 106 12.93 16.42 -18.44
N PHE A 107 13.28 15.14 -18.21
CA PHE A 107 14.39 14.76 -17.37
C PHE A 107 15.72 15.21 -17.99
N GLU A 108 16.13 16.43 -17.75
CA GLU A 108 17.55 16.74 -17.79
C GLU A 108 18.13 16.57 -16.38
N THR A 109 19.07 15.66 -16.30
CA THR A 109 19.76 15.24 -15.09
C THR A 109 20.59 16.41 -14.55
N VAL A 110 20.03 17.19 -13.66
CA VAL A 110 20.87 18.02 -12.79
C VAL A 110 21.49 17.10 -11.77
N LYS A 111 22.77 16.81 -11.96
CA LYS A 111 23.60 16.05 -11.04
C LYS A 111 23.75 16.82 -9.73
N VAL A 112 22.78 16.72 -8.83
CA VAL A 112 22.90 17.22 -7.47
C VAL A 112 23.54 16.11 -6.64
N VAL A 113 24.85 16.19 -6.46
CA VAL A 113 25.56 15.40 -5.44
C VAL A 113 25.31 16.07 -4.08
N GLY A 114 24.10 15.91 -3.58
CA GLY A 114 23.73 16.20 -2.21
C GLY A 114 23.24 14.91 -1.56
N LYS A 115 23.87 14.47 -0.47
CA LYS A 115 23.31 13.39 0.35
C LYS A 115 21.93 13.84 0.79
N LYS A 116 20.87 13.11 0.37
CA LYS A 116 19.49 13.33 0.83
C LYS A 116 19.51 13.27 2.36
N LYS A 117 19.02 14.29 3.03
CA LYS A 117 18.88 14.24 4.50
C LYS A 117 17.79 13.22 4.83
N VAL A 118 18.09 12.33 5.75
CA VAL A 118 17.18 11.28 6.22
C VAL A 118 15.98 11.87 6.99
N VAL A 119 16.03 13.13 7.37
CA VAL A 119 15.01 13.81 8.18
C VAL A 119 14.44 14.99 7.42
N GLU A 120 13.12 14.98 7.19
CA GLU A 120 12.38 16.12 6.63
C GLU A 120 12.03 17.11 7.74
N LEU A 121 12.59 18.32 7.68
CA LEU A 121 12.45 19.34 8.71
C LEU A 121 11.16 20.15 8.62
N ASP A 122 10.43 20.01 7.55
CA ASP A 122 9.28 20.83 7.15
C ASP A 122 7.95 20.08 7.17
N ASP A 123 7.91 18.91 7.82
CA ASP A 123 6.66 18.17 8.02
C ASP A 123 6.45 17.81 9.50
N ALA A 124 5.18 17.71 9.89
CA ALA A 124 4.77 17.26 11.22
C ALA A 124 4.62 15.73 11.32
N LYS A 125 4.94 14.99 10.24
CA LYS A 125 4.90 13.52 10.19
C LYS A 125 6.31 12.93 10.13
N SER A 126 6.48 11.78 10.74
CA SER A 126 7.69 10.97 10.56
C SER A 126 7.52 10.14 9.31
N SER A 127 8.16 10.53 8.20
CA SER A 127 8.03 9.82 6.93
C SER A 127 9.37 9.60 6.23
N ILE A 128 9.42 8.56 5.40
CA ILE A 128 10.52 8.24 4.51
C ILE A 128 9.95 8.25 3.10
N THR A 129 10.50 9.07 2.22
CA THR A 129 10.10 9.15 0.81
C THR A 129 11.22 8.61 -0.07
N LEU A 130 10.92 7.61 -0.88
CA LEU A 130 11.82 6.98 -1.83
C LEU A 130 11.33 7.26 -3.24
N ASN A 131 12.20 7.77 -4.08
CA ASN A 131 11.90 7.98 -5.49
C ASN A 131 12.36 6.78 -6.36
N LYS A 132 12.00 6.79 -7.63
CA LYS A 132 12.33 5.71 -8.57
C LYS A 132 13.82 5.35 -8.63
N LYS A 133 14.71 6.32 -8.40
CA LYS A 133 16.16 6.10 -8.45
C LYS A 133 16.64 5.44 -7.16
N ASP A 134 16.15 5.92 -6.02
CA ASP A 134 16.48 5.32 -4.72
C ASP A 134 16.10 3.82 -4.72
N ILE A 135 14.92 3.48 -5.30
CA ILE A 135 14.43 2.09 -5.39
C ILE A 135 15.22 1.26 -6.42
N ALA A 136 15.60 1.85 -7.55
CA ALA A 136 16.36 1.14 -8.57
C ALA A 136 17.78 0.75 -8.10
N ASP A 137 18.36 1.52 -7.15
CA ASP A 137 19.65 1.22 -6.54
C ASP A 137 19.55 0.14 -5.43
N MET A 138 18.32 -0.31 -5.07
CA MET A 138 18.05 -1.38 -4.11
C MET A 138 17.86 -2.71 -4.84
N ASN A 139 18.38 -3.79 -4.26
CA ASN A 139 18.13 -5.15 -4.80
C ASN A 139 16.83 -5.71 -4.21
N VAL A 140 15.70 -5.17 -4.66
CA VAL A 140 14.34 -5.50 -4.18
C VAL A 140 13.40 -5.77 -5.34
N ARG A 141 12.41 -6.63 -5.15
CA ARG A 141 11.50 -7.11 -6.20
C ARG A 141 10.13 -6.44 -6.17
N ASP A 142 9.63 -6.13 -4.98
CA ASP A 142 8.29 -5.59 -4.79
C ASP A 142 8.25 -4.51 -3.70
N VAL A 143 7.09 -3.88 -3.58
CA VAL A 143 6.86 -2.81 -2.61
C VAL A 143 7.10 -3.24 -1.16
N GLN A 144 6.84 -4.49 -0.82
CA GLN A 144 7.00 -4.97 0.56
C GLN A 144 8.47 -5.15 0.92
N GLU A 145 9.30 -5.63 -0.01
CA GLU A 145 10.74 -5.69 0.18
C GLU A 145 11.34 -4.29 0.31
N VAL A 146 10.86 -3.32 -0.51
CA VAL A 146 11.25 -1.90 -0.37
C VAL A 146 10.94 -1.37 1.03
N VAL A 147 9.77 -1.67 1.56
CA VAL A 147 9.33 -1.20 2.88
C VAL A 147 10.05 -1.95 4.00
N ALA A 148 10.27 -3.27 3.86
CA ALA A 148 10.88 -4.11 4.88
C ALA A 148 12.31 -3.72 5.25
N ILE A 149 13.05 -3.10 4.33
CA ILE A 149 14.44 -2.64 4.59
C ILE A 149 14.50 -1.23 5.20
N GLN A 150 13.34 -0.58 5.45
CA GLN A 150 13.32 0.75 6.04
C GLN A 150 13.45 0.70 7.57
N ALA A 151 14.01 1.77 8.13
CA ALA A 151 14.17 1.88 9.57
C ALA A 151 12.82 1.85 10.31
N GLY A 152 12.74 1.02 11.37
CA GLY A 152 11.52 0.86 12.16
C GLY A 152 10.48 -0.07 11.55
N VAL A 153 10.84 -0.81 10.50
CA VAL A 153 10.00 -1.81 9.87
C VAL A 153 10.57 -3.21 10.11
N SER A 154 9.70 -4.15 10.38
CA SER A 154 10.04 -5.58 10.43
C SER A 154 9.07 -6.38 9.55
N LYS A 155 9.59 -7.42 8.91
CA LYS A 155 8.79 -8.37 8.11
C LYS A 155 8.64 -9.65 8.92
N SER A 156 7.41 -10.04 9.17
CA SER A 156 7.05 -11.34 9.78
C SER A 156 6.37 -12.22 8.73
N PRO A 157 6.14 -13.50 9.01
CA PRO A 157 5.30 -14.36 8.18
C PRO A 157 3.90 -13.77 7.93
N ASP A 158 3.36 -13.04 8.89
CA ASP A 158 2.02 -12.43 8.83
C ASP A 158 1.98 -11.12 8.02
N GLY A 159 3.14 -10.55 7.66
CA GLY A 159 3.24 -9.32 6.88
C GLY A 159 4.20 -8.27 7.45
N ILE A 160 3.99 -7.02 7.08
CA ILE A 160 4.82 -5.88 7.47
C ILE A 160 4.31 -5.27 8.77
N GLN A 161 5.22 -5.09 9.71
CA GLN A 161 4.98 -4.43 11.01
C GLN A 161 5.80 -3.14 11.07
N ILE A 162 5.14 -2.04 11.38
CA ILE A 162 5.79 -0.73 11.55
C ILE A 162 5.87 -0.42 13.04
N ARG A 163 7.08 -0.19 13.55
CA ARG A 163 7.36 0.13 14.97
C ARG A 163 6.76 -0.88 15.96
N GLY A 164 6.72 -2.17 15.59
CA GLY A 164 6.19 -3.25 16.43
C GLY A 164 4.67 -3.29 16.56
N ALA A 165 3.94 -2.51 15.77
CA ALA A 165 2.49 -2.57 15.70
C ALA A 165 2.00 -3.79 14.91
N ARG A 166 0.70 -4.05 14.97
CA ARG A 166 0.09 -5.18 14.26
C ARG A 166 0.00 -4.93 12.76
N VAL A 167 0.08 -5.98 11.98
CA VAL A 167 0.07 -5.91 10.51
C VAL A 167 -1.15 -5.17 9.97
N TYR A 168 -2.34 -5.44 10.52
CA TYR A 168 -3.60 -4.82 10.09
C TYR A 168 -3.75 -3.33 10.50
N GLU A 169 -2.85 -2.81 11.33
CA GLU A 169 -2.81 -1.40 11.71
C GLU A 169 -2.05 -0.53 10.71
N THR A 170 -1.44 -1.15 9.69
CA THR A 170 -0.75 -0.48 8.58
C THR A 170 -1.70 -0.30 7.41
N SER A 171 -1.79 0.90 6.85
CA SER A 171 -2.55 1.18 5.63
C SER A 171 -1.65 1.14 4.40
N PHE A 172 -2.12 0.53 3.32
CA PHE A 172 -1.44 0.50 2.03
C PHE A 172 -2.30 1.10 0.92
N ASN A 173 -1.74 2.04 0.17
CA ASN A 173 -2.42 2.74 -0.91
C ASN A 173 -1.58 2.73 -2.19
N VAL A 174 -2.24 2.58 -3.32
CA VAL A 174 -1.67 2.69 -4.67
C VAL A 174 -2.43 3.77 -5.43
N ASP A 175 -1.72 4.79 -5.90
CA ASP A 175 -2.30 5.94 -6.61
C ASP A 175 -3.58 6.48 -5.93
N ASN A 176 -3.52 6.73 -4.60
CA ASN A 176 -4.57 7.24 -3.70
C ASN A 176 -5.73 6.27 -3.36
N ILE A 177 -5.75 5.07 -3.92
CA ILE A 177 -6.78 4.05 -3.65
C ILE A 177 -6.21 3.02 -2.68
N SER A 178 -7.04 2.61 -1.71
CA SER A 178 -6.69 1.52 -0.79
C SER A 178 -6.39 0.24 -1.56
N ALA A 179 -5.28 -0.38 -1.24
CA ALA A 179 -4.79 -1.61 -1.86
C ALA A 179 -4.67 -2.75 -0.83
N GLN A 180 -5.44 -2.67 0.25
CA GLN A 180 -5.53 -3.70 1.29
C GLN A 180 -6.65 -4.69 0.97
N ASP A 181 -6.45 -5.96 1.29
CA ASP A 181 -7.56 -6.90 1.39
C ASP A 181 -8.21 -6.74 2.77
N PRO A 182 -9.47 -6.28 2.84
CA PRO A 182 -10.14 -6.02 4.11
C PRO A 182 -10.49 -7.30 4.88
N LEU A 183 -10.49 -8.46 4.22
CA LEU A 183 -10.82 -9.75 4.82
C LEU A 183 -9.60 -10.49 5.33
N ALA A 184 -8.46 -10.35 4.66
CA ALA A 184 -7.23 -11.03 5.05
C ALA A 184 -6.47 -10.31 6.18
N GLY A 185 -6.64 -9.01 6.35
CA GLY A 185 -6.04 -8.24 7.45
C GLY A 185 -4.52 -8.11 7.41
N THR A 186 -3.87 -8.43 6.28
CA THR A 186 -2.41 -8.52 6.17
C THR A 186 -1.74 -7.30 5.53
N GLY A 187 -2.50 -6.28 5.23
CA GLY A 187 -1.98 -5.00 4.76
C GLY A 187 -1.81 -4.87 3.25
N PHE A 188 -1.51 -5.93 2.50
CA PHE A 188 -1.24 -5.84 1.07
C PHE A 188 -2.19 -6.73 0.26
N GLY A 189 -3.23 -6.13 -0.31
CA GLY A 189 -4.18 -6.82 -1.19
C GLY A 189 -3.72 -6.93 -2.65
N VAL A 190 -2.71 -6.15 -3.03
CA VAL A 190 -2.22 -6.09 -4.41
C VAL A 190 -0.69 -6.11 -4.42
N GLN A 191 -0.09 -6.95 -5.26
CA GLN A 191 1.35 -6.96 -5.47
C GLN A 191 1.75 -5.85 -6.45
N VAL A 192 2.79 -5.09 -6.10
CA VAL A 192 3.35 -4.02 -6.94
C VAL A 192 4.85 -4.28 -7.10
N ALA A 193 5.27 -4.55 -8.33
CA ALA A 193 6.68 -4.75 -8.65
C ALA A 193 7.50 -3.47 -8.39
N SER A 194 8.72 -3.60 -7.87
CA SER A 194 9.62 -2.47 -7.59
C SER A 194 9.87 -1.61 -8.83
N GLY A 195 9.97 -2.25 -10.00
CA GLY A 195 10.10 -1.59 -11.29
C GLY A 195 8.91 -0.71 -11.69
N SER A 196 7.74 -0.88 -11.06
CA SER A 196 6.55 -0.07 -11.30
C SER A 196 6.46 1.16 -10.39
N ILE A 197 7.26 1.25 -9.33
CA ILE A 197 7.17 2.29 -8.32
C ILE A 197 7.83 3.58 -8.82
N GLY A 198 7.05 4.65 -8.93
CA GLY A 198 7.56 5.99 -9.22
C GLY A 198 8.04 6.70 -7.96
N GLU A 199 7.22 6.61 -6.89
CA GLU A 199 7.52 7.13 -5.56
C GLU A 199 6.84 6.25 -4.52
N LEU A 200 7.50 6.06 -3.40
CA LEU A 200 6.96 5.40 -2.22
C LEU A 200 7.14 6.32 -1.02
N GLU A 201 6.07 6.61 -0.34
CA GLU A 201 6.07 7.30 0.95
C GLU A 201 5.66 6.34 2.05
N LEU A 202 6.53 6.18 3.04
CA LEU A 202 6.28 5.42 4.27
C LEU A 202 6.14 6.41 5.43
N ILE A 203 4.93 6.58 5.94
CA ILE A 203 4.63 7.38 7.13
C ILE A 203 4.65 6.44 8.33
N THR A 204 5.58 6.62 9.25
CA THR A 204 5.72 5.78 10.44
C THR A 204 5.14 6.42 11.70
N GLY A 205 4.59 7.62 11.59
CA GLY A 205 3.91 8.35 12.67
C GLY A 205 3.41 9.70 12.20
N GLY A 206 2.30 10.18 12.78
CA GLY A 206 1.73 11.47 12.44
C GLY A 206 0.98 11.51 11.11
N ALA A 207 0.37 10.41 10.69
CA ALA A 207 -0.48 10.39 9.49
C ALA A 207 -1.62 11.42 9.62
N GLY A 208 -1.84 12.20 8.56
CA GLY A 208 -2.84 13.25 8.50
C GLY A 208 -4.28 12.73 8.55
N ALA A 209 -5.25 13.65 8.67
CA ALA A 209 -6.68 13.30 8.75
C ALA A 209 -7.24 12.74 7.42
N GLU A 210 -6.54 12.93 6.31
CA GLU A 210 -6.87 12.40 4.99
C GLU A 210 -6.71 10.88 4.87
N HIS A 211 -5.97 10.26 5.81
CA HIS A 211 -5.77 8.81 5.84
C HIS A 211 -6.80 8.13 6.75
N ASP A 212 -7.49 7.15 6.20
CA ASP A 212 -8.34 6.23 6.95
C ASP A 212 -7.52 5.04 7.43
N GLY A 213 -7.63 4.68 8.71
CA GLY A 213 -6.79 3.63 9.29
C GLY A 213 -5.31 4.04 9.42
N GLY A 214 -4.42 3.04 9.40
CA GLY A 214 -2.97 3.28 9.46
C GLY A 214 -2.51 3.87 10.79
N THR A 215 -3.02 3.36 11.90
CA THR A 215 -2.60 3.79 13.25
C THR A 215 -1.12 3.53 13.52
N ALA A 216 -0.57 2.49 12.92
CA ALA A 216 0.84 2.14 12.96
C ALA A 216 1.66 2.87 11.88
N GLY A 217 1.08 3.04 10.70
CA GLY A 217 1.72 3.71 9.59
C GLY A 217 0.91 3.64 8.30
N VAL A 218 1.33 4.45 7.33
CA VAL A 218 0.72 4.51 6.01
C VAL A 218 1.81 4.32 4.96
N ILE A 219 1.58 3.39 4.05
CA ILE A 219 2.41 3.16 2.87
C ILE A 219 1.63 3.68 1.67
N SER A 220 2.17 4.68 1.00
CA SER A 220 1.56 5.26 -0.22
C SER A 220 2.51 5.08 -1.38
N THR A 221 2.06 4.36 -2.39
CA THR A 221 2.83 4.09 -3.61
C THR A 221 2.22 4.82 -4.78
N THR A 222 3.03 5.59 -5.49
CA THR A 222 2.67 6.21 -6.77
C THR A 222 3.31 5.40 -7.89
N ILE A 223 2.52 4.96 -8.85
CA ILE A 223 2.99 4.19 -10.01
C ILE A 223 3.74 5.11 -10.98
N LYS A 224 4.84 4.59 -11.58
CA LYS A 224 5.60 5.27 -12.63
C LYS A 224 4.70 5.77 -13.75
N GLU A 225 5.11 6.87 -14.34
CA GLU A 225 4.47 7.47 -15.51
C GLU A 225 5.41 7.42 -16.71
N GLY A 226 4.87 7.38 -17.90
CA GLY A 226 5.67 7.49 -19.12
C GLY A 226 6.35 8.86 -19.23
N SER A 227 7.45 8.90 -19.94
CA SER A 227 8.23 10.12 -20.21
C SER A 227 8.10 10.57 -21.66
N ASP A 228 8.70 11.71 -21.99
CA ASP A 228 8.75 12.21 -23.39
C ASP A 228 9.54 11.30 -24.33
N LYS A 229 10.45 10.50 -23.78
CA LYS A 229 11.24 9.52 -24.53
C LYS A 229 10.62 8.12 -24.32
N PHE A 230 10.68 7.29 -25.35
CA PHE A 230 10.36 5.89 -25.19
C PHE A 230 11.48 5.22 -24.37
N GLU A 231 11.11 4.56 -23.29
CA GLU A 231 11.99 3.82 -22.41
C GLU A 231 11.58 2.34 -22.46
N LEU A 232 12.56 1.45 -22.56
CA LEU A 232 12.39 0.02 -22.51
C LEU A 232 13.47 -0.54 -21.58
N ALA A 233 13.08 -1.33 -20.60
CA ALA A 233 13.98 -2.06 -19.74
C ALA A 233 13.47 -3.48 -19.53
N GLY A 234 14.38 -4.43 -19.47
CA GLY A 234 14.05 -5.82 -19.19
C GLY A 234 15.15 -6.49 -18.40
N SER A 235 14.77 -7.42 -17.55
CA SER A 235 15.68 -8.28 -16.82
C SER A 235 15.16 -9.70 -16.79
N TRP A 236 16.07 -10.65 -16.82
CA TRP A 236 15.80 -12.06 -16.62
C TRP A 236 16.86 -12.62 -15.67
N GLN A 237 16.40 -13.11 -14.54
CA GLN A 237 17.23 -13.74 -13.51
C GLN A 237 16.85 -15.22 -13.46
N ARG A 238 17.86 -16.08 -13.44
CA ARG A 238 17.69 -17.51 -13.44
C ARG A 238 18.73 -18.19 -12.56
N ASP A 239 18.35 -19.23 -11.84
CA ASP A 239 19.27 -20.04 -11.03
C ASP A 239 19.53 -21.44 -11.64
N ASN A 240 18.78 -21.84 -12.67
CA ASN A 240 18.95 -23.11 -13.35
C ASN A 240 19.76 -22.94 -14.65
N PHE A 241 21.03 -23.31 -14.62
CA PHE A 241 21.97 -23.23 -15.76
C PHE A 241 22.22 -24.57 -16.45
N GLY A 242 21.31 -25.56 -16.27
CA GLY A 242 21.42 -26.88 -16.90
C GLY A 242 22.40 -27.83 -16.20
N GLY A 243 22.82 -27.52 -14.99
CA GLY A 243 23.62 -28.38 -14.12
C GLY A 243 22.78 -29.32 -13.23
N ASN A 244 23.42 -29.93 -12.26
CA ASN A 244 22.75 -30.77 -11.30
C ASN A 244 21.65 -29.96 -10.58
N PRO A 245 20.37 -30.38 -10.58
CA PRO A 245 19.25 -29.68 -9.95
C PRO A 245 19.37 -29.52 -8.43
N SER A 246 20.39 -30.11 -7.83
CA SER A 246 20.63 -30.04 -6.37
C SER A 246 21.00 -28.66 -5.84
N PHE A 247 21.28 -27.66 -6.69
CA PHE A 247 21.78 -26.35 -6.27
C PHE A 247 20.88 -25.16 -6.68
N GLY A 248 19.77 -25.39 -7.34
CA GLY A 248 18.85 -24.34 -7.77
C GLY A 248 17.42 -24.67 -7.39
N TRP A 249 16.64 -23.60 -7.18
CA TRP A 249 15.20 -23.70 -6.93
C TRP A 249 14.37 -23.62 -8.23
N ASN A 250 15.01 -23.84 -9.38
CA ASN A 250 14.38 -23.70 -10.69
C ASN A 250 13.67 -22.33 -10.82
N THR A 251 14.35 -21.28 -10.38
CA THR A 251 13.78 -19.94 -10.33
C THR A 251 13.97 -19.23 -11.65
N ASP A 252 12.90 -18.64 -12.16
CA ASP A 252 12.93 -17.68 -13.26
C ASP A 252 12.17 -16.41 -12.86
N ILE A 253 12.86 -15.28 -12.84
CA ILE A 253 12.28 -13.98 -12.59
C ILE A 253 12.47 -13.15 -13.85
N VAL A 254 11.37 -12.73 -14.46
CA VAL A 254 11.38 -11.90 -15.65
C VAL A 254 10.65 -10.60 -15.36
N GLU A 255 11.27 -9.51 -15.69
CA GLU A 255 10.67 -8.18 -15.65
C GLU A 255 10.85 -7.51 -17.00
N LEU A 256 9.75 -6.94 -17.52
CA LEU A 256 9.74 -6.13 -18.72
C LEU A 256 8.96 -4.84 -18.43
N SER A 257 9.61 -3.70 -18.59
CA SER A 257 8.95 -2.41 -18.47
C SER A 257 9.18 -1.56 -19.70
N PHE A 258 8.14 -0.87 -20.14
CA PHE A 258 8.23 0.07 -21.26
C PHE A 258 7.24 1.22 -21.07
N GLY A 259 7.63 2.38 -21.53
CA GLY A 259 6.82 3.57 -21.40
C GLY A 259 7.25 4.65 -22.35
N GLY A 260 6.46 5.69 -22.46
CA GLY A 260 6.74 6.81 -23.34
C GLY A 260 5.54 7.68 -23.56
N LYS A 261 5.57 8.44 -24.66
CA LYS A 261 4.45 9.27 -25.10
C LYS A 261 3.95 8.88 -26.48
N PHE A 262 2.68 9.12 -26.69
CA PHE A 262 2.09 9.14 -28.04
C PHE A 262 1.15 10.33 -28.19
N LYS A 263 0.80 10.67 -29.42
CA LYS A 263 -0.10 11.77 -29.71
C LYS A 263 -1.33 11.27 -30.46
N ILE A 264 -2.50 11.69 -30.03
CA ILE A 264 -3.75 11.56 -30.77
C ILE A 264 -4.18 12.95 -31.15
N LYS A 265 -4.17 13.29 -32.47
CA LYS A 265 -4.34 14.65 -32.98
C LYS A 265 -3.29 15.58 -32.34
N LYS A 266 -3.71 16.63 -31.59
CA LYS A 266 -2.80 17.56 -30.89
C LYS A 266 -2.60 17.23 -29.41
N ARG A 267 -3.23 16.17 -28.89
CA ARG A 267 -3.19 15.81 -27.47
C ARG A 267 -2.08 14.80 -27.20
N LYS A 268 -1.27 15.03 -26.16
CA LYS A 268 -0.20 14.15 -25.70
C LYS A 268 -0.74 13.20 -24.63
N PHE A 269 -0.41 11.93 -24.75
CA PHE A 269 -0.68 10.90 -23.76
C PHE A 269 0.64 10.26 -23.34
N TYR A 270 0.78 10.00 -22.06
CA TYR A 270 1.92 9.29 -21.49
C TYR A 270 1.46 7.94 -21.00
N PHE A 271 2.20 6.91 -21.31
CA PHE A 271 1.89 5.54 -20.91
C PHE A 271 3.08 4.85 -20.28
N PHE A 272 2.80 3.97 -19.36
CA PHE A 272 3.77 3.09 -18.72
C PHE A 272 3.17 1.69 -18.58
N ASN A 273 3.97 0.67 -18.86
CA ASN A 273 3.66 -0.74 -18.67
C ASN A 273 4.80 -1.42 -17.94
N ASN A 274 4.46 -2.34 -17.06
CA ASN A 274 5.40 -3.26 -16.43
C ASN A 274 4.74 -4.64 -16.31
N VAL A 275 5.45 -5.67 -16.68
CA VAL A 275 5.07 -7.08 -16.50
C VAL A 275 6.19 -7.75 -15.74
N THR A 276 5.85 -8.43 -14.65
CA THR A 276 6.82 -9.18 -13.85
C THR A 276 6.29 -10.59 -13.61
N THR A 277 7.15 -11.59 -13.75
CA THR A 277 6.88 -12.96 -13.34
C THR A 277 7.95 -13.42 -12.37
N ASN A 278 7.56 -14.17 -11.37
CA ASN A 278 8.47 -14.86 -10.45
C ASN A 278 7.98 -16.29 -10.29
N LEU A 279 8.75 -17.24 -10.79
CA LEU A 279 8.43 -18.67 -10.81
C LEU A 279 9.53 -19.40 -10.07
N THR A 280 9.18 -20.23 -9.08
CA THR A 280 10.18 -20.94 -8.27
C THR A 280 9.63 -22.24 -7.68
N ASP A 281 10.49 -23.27 -7.59
CA ASP A 281 10.25 -24.51 -6.85
C ASP A 281 10.98 -24.40 -5.51
N TYR A 282 10.26 -24.36 -4.39
CA TYR A 282 10.85 -23.93 -3.13
C TYR A 282 11.66 -25.00 -2.38
N TYR A 283 11.26 -26.27 -2.41
CA TYR A 283 11.84 -27.25 -1.47
C TYR A 283 12.16 -28.61 -2.06
N PHE A 284 11.51 -29.00 -3.10
CA PHE A 284 11.69 -30.30 -3.74
C PHE A 284 11.79 -30.07 -5.24
N GLY A 285 12.68 -30.84 -5.87
CA GLY A 285 12.92 -30.73 -7.31
C GLY A 285 11.64 -30.84 -8.16
N PRO A 286 11.74 -30.93 -9.45
CA PRO A 286 10.75 -30.52 -10.45
C PRO A 286 9.46 -31.36 -10.50
N THR A 287 8.77 -31.51 -9.38
CA THR A 287 7.42 -32.09 -9.33
C THR A 287 6.32 -31.06 -9.69
N ALA A 288 6.72 -29.84 -9.96
CA ALA A 288 5.84 -28.68 -10.07
C ALA A 288 5.06 -28.57 -11.39
N ASN A 289 5.27 -29.42 -12.35
CA ASN A 289 4.51 -29.42 -13.60
C ASN A 289 3.03 -29.82 -13.44
N GLN A 290 2.61 -30.05 -12.20
CA GLN A 290 1.26 -30.51 -11.85
C GLN A 290 0.34 -29.39 -11.37
N LEU A 291 0.85 -28.17 -11.14
CA LEU A 291 -0.03 -27.07 -10.73
C LEU A 291 -1.01 -26.70 -11.83
N HIS A 292 -2.28 -26.67 -11.47
CA HIS A 292 -3.35 -26.26 -12.37
C HIS A 292 -3.15 -24.81 -12.81
N SER A 293 -2.92 -24.60 -14.08
CA SER A 293 -2.84 -23.28 -14.68
C SER A 293 -3.57 -23.27 -16.02
N SER A 294 -4.54 -22.38 -16.14
CA SER A 294 -5.19 -22.04 -17.39
C SER A 294 -4.36 -21.09 -18.27
N LEU A 295 -3.25 -20.56 -17.76
CA LEU A 295 -2.50 -19.50 -18.42
C LEU A 295 -1.36 -20.02 -19.29
N PHE A 296 -0.71 -21.12 -18.90
CA PHE A 296 0.47 -21.63 -19.60
C PHE A 296 0.46 -23.15 -19.75
N SER A 297 1.02 -23.63 -20.86
CA SER A 297 1.23 -25.06 -21.08
C SER A 297 2.27 -25.63 -20.10
N ASN A 298 2.03 -26.83 -19.58
CA ASN A 298 2.94 -27.52 -18.67
C ASN A 298 4.32 -27.84 -19.27
N ASP A 299 4.43 -27.85 -20.60
CA ASP A 299 5.68 -28.16 -21.31
C ASP A 299 6.54 -26.93 -21.62
N SER A 300 6.10 -25.73 -21.23
CA SER A 300 6.82 -24.49 -21.50
C SER A 300 7.76 -24.11 -20.37
N MET A 301 8.78 -23.30 -20.68
CA MET A 301 9.63 -22.68 -19.66
C MET A 301 8.86 -21.79 -18.66
N TRP A 302 7.63 -21.44 -19.00
CA TRP A 302 6.69 -20.65 -18.21
C TRP A 302 5.70 -21.51 -17.42
N ALA A 303 5.89 -22.84 -17.45
CA ALA A 303 5.03 -23.74 -16.69
C ALA A 303 4.96 -23.32 -15.21
N PRO A 304 3.78 -23.40 -14.59
CA PRO A 304 3.63 -23.12 -13.17
C PRO A 304 4.55 -23.97 -12.33
N ARG A 305 5.07 -23.39 -11.26
CA ARG A 305 5.94 -24.02 -10.26
C ARG A 305 5.25 -24.00 -8.91
N GLN A 306 5.91 -24.46 -7.86
CA GLN A 306 5.33 -24.49 -6.51
C GLN A 306 4.93 -23.10 -6.00
N ALA A 307 5.65 -22.07 -6.42
CA ALA A 307 5.32 -20.69 -6.12
C ALA A 307 5.40 -19.84 -7.40
N ASN A 308 4.29 -19.20 -7.73
CA ASN A 308 4.16 -18.42 -8.96
C ASN A 308 3.57 -17.07 -8.65
N GLN A 309 4.16 -16.03 -9.20
CA GLN A 309 3.67 -14.67 -9.07
C GLN A 309 3.74 -13.97 -10.41
N PHE A 310 2.62 -13.38 -10.82
CA PHE A 310 2.49 -12.58 -12.03
C PHE A 310 1.96 -11.22 -11.68
N THR A 311 2.58 -10.15 -12.16
CA THR A 311 2.08 -8.80 -12.00
C THR A 311 2.04 -8.07 -13.32
N HIS A 312 1.02 -7.26 -13.51
CA HIS A 312 0.91 -6.35 -14.64
C HIS A 312 0.47 -4.98 -14.14
N THR A 313 1.25 -3.98 -14.45
CA THR A 313 0.98 -2.57 -14.14
C THR A 313 0.83 -1.79 -15.42
N PHE A 314 -0.26 -1.06 -15.56
CA PHE A 314 -0.50 -0.12 -16.65
C PHE A 314 -0.87 1.24 -16.09
N LYS A 315 -0.26 2.30 -16.62
CA LYS A 315 -0.66 3.68 -16.33
C LYS A 315 -0.74 4.49 -17.61
N LEU A 316 -1.83 5.22 -17.76
CA LEU A 316 -2.05 6.19 -18.84
C LEU A 316 -2.36 7.54 -18.22
N SER A 317 -1.70 8.59 -18.67
CA SER A 317 -1.97 9.95 -18.22
C SER A 317 -2.06 10.93 -19.37
N HIS A 318 -2.87 11.96 -19.15
CA HIS A 318 -3.13 13.01 -20.11
C HIS A 318 -3.33 14.35 -19.40
N GLU A 319 -2.68 15.37 -19.90
CA GLU A 319 -2.92 16.75 -19.52
C GLU A 319 -3.98 17.36 -20.43
N LEU A 320 -5.19 17.53 -19.88
CA LEU A 320 -6.28 18.17 -20.60
C LEU A 320 -5.94 19.63 -20.92
N ASN A 321 -5.31 20.31 -19.98
CA ASN A 321 -4.80 21.69 -20.08
C ASN A 321 -3.77 21.92 -18.95
N SER A 322 -3.16 23.10 -18.89
CA SER A 322 -2.17 23.49 -17.87
C SER A 322 -2.65 23.35 -16.41
N LYS A 323 -3.96 23.29 -16.19
CA LYS A 323 -4.57 23.22 -14.84
C LYS A 323 -5.16 21.85 -14.51
N THR A 324 -5.27 20.93 -15.47
CA THR A 324 -5.99 19.65 -15.26
C THR A 324 -5.24 18.47 -15.84
N LYS A 325 -4.90 17.52 -14.99
CA LYS A 325 -4.29 16.24 -15.34
C LYS A 325 -5.22 15.10 -14.97
N ILE A 326 -5.35 14.12 -15.85
CA ILE A 326 -6.08 12.86 -15.61
C ILE A 326 -5.09 11.71 -15.75
N SER A 327 -5.18 10.74 -14.86
CA SER A 327 -4.45 9.47 -14.99
C SER A 327 -5.36 8.29 -14.69
N ILE A 328 -5.11 7.20 -15.40
CA ILE A 328 -5.75 5.91 -15.19
C ILE A 328 -4.63 4.91 -14.90
N THR A 329 -4.74 4.20 -13.79
CA THR A 329 -3.81 3.14 -13.39
C THR A 329 -4.58 1.84 -13.24
N ASN A 330 -4.04 0.76 -13.78
CA ASN A 330 -4.51 -0.60 -13.50
C ASN A 330 -3.34 -1.42 -13.00
N GLN A 331 -3.54 -2.06 -11.87
CA GLN A 331 -2.62 -3.00 -11.25
C GLN A 331 -3.30 -4.34 -11.14
N HIS A 332 -2.74 -5.36 -11.77
CA HIS A 332 -3.21 -6.73 -11.72
C HIS A 332 -2.14 -7.62 -11.11
N SER A 333 -2.51 -8.53 -10.24
CA SER A 333 -1.61 -9.56 -9.73
C SER A 333 -2.32 -10.89 -9.57
N LEU A 334 -1.57 -11.95 -9.85
CA LEU A 334 -1.96 -13.33 -9.66
C LEU A 334 -0.81 -14.07 -8.98
N SER A 335 -1.10 -14.73 -7.88
CA SER A 335 -0.16 -15.59 -7.17
C SER A 335 -0.78 -16.95 -6.98
N ILE A 336 -0.04 -18.01 -7.33
CA ILE A 336 -0.47 -19.40 -7.17
C ILE A 336 0.64 -20.14 -6.44
N ASN A 337 0.35 -20.63 -5.24
CA ASN A 337 1.36 -21.19 -4.36
C ASN A 337 0.86 -22.40 -3.58
N GLN A 338 1.76 -23.33 -3.35
CA GLN A 338 1.59 -24.40 -2.35
C GLN A 338 2.41 -24.14 -1.08
N ASN A 339 3.14 -23.03 -1.05
CA ASN A 339 3.91 -22.59 0.11
C ASN A 339 3.30 -21.33 0.71
N THR A 340 2.71 -21.46 1.88
CA THR A 340 2.01 -20.36 2.57
C THR A 340 2.92 -19.20 2.95
N ARG A 341 4.24 -19.41 3.06
CA ARG A 341 5.20 -18.31 3.34
C ARG A 341 5.35 -17.33 2.20
N THR A 342 5.01 -17.72 0.98
CA THR A 342 5.05 -16.82 -0.18
C THR A 342 3.76 -16.04 -0.36
N LEU A 343 2.68 -16.43 0.34
CA LEU A 343 1.46 -15.67 0.41
C LEU A 343 1.63 -14.52 1.38
N GLN A 344 1.36 -13.36 0.91
CA GLN A 344 1.44 -12.15 1.72
C GLN A 344 0.09 -11.79 2.33
N ILE A 345 -0.95 -12.41 1.82
CA ILE A 345 -2.28 -12.39 2.40
C ILE A 345 -2.48 -13.77 3.00
N VAL A 346 -2.51 -13.79 4.31
CA VAL A 346 -2.62 -15.02 5.07
C VAL A 346 -4.09 -15.29 5.29
N GLY A 347 -4.62 -16.31 4.66
CA GLY A 347 -5.90 -16.86 5.05
C GLY A 347 -5.81 -17.56 6.40
N PHE A 348 -6.93 -17.93 6.97
CA PHE A 348 -7.02 -18.61 8.27
C PHE A 348 -6.09 -19.82 8.38
N ASP A 349 -5.97 -20.60 7.32
CA ASP A 349 -5.17 -21.82 7.29
C ASP A 349 -3.68 -21.58 7.29
N ALA A 350 -3.25 -20.51 6.63
CA ALA A 350 -1.85 -20.17 6.57
C ALA A 350 -1.31 -19.68 7.91
N ILE A 351 -2.16 -19.14 8.77
CA ILE A 351 -1.81 -18.80 10.17
C ILE A 351 -1.54 -20.06 10.97
N LEU A 352 -2.30 -21.15 10.72
CA LEU A 352 -2.19 -22.39 11.46
C LEU A 352 -1.01 -23.26 11.01
N ALA A 353 -0.63 -23.20 9.73
CA ALA A 353 0.40 -24.04 9.15
C ALA A 353 1.29 -23.28 8.15
N PRO A 354 2.06 -22.28 8.59
CA PRO A 354 2.92 -21.51 7.70
C PRO A 354 4.07 -22.39 7.17
N GLY A 355 4.32 -22.32 5.87
CA GLY A 355 5.44 -22.99 5.23
C GLY A 355 5.01 -24.06 4.22
N PHE A 356 5.96 -24.89 3.82
CA PHE A 356 5.73 -25.95 2.85
C PHE A 356 4.90 -27.08 3.45
N GLN A 357 4.01 -27.67 2.65
CA GLN A 357 3.12 -28.75 3.07
C GLN A 357 3.81 -30.11 2.89
N PHE A 358 4.54 -30.52 3.90
CA PHE A 358 5.24 -31.82 3.88
C PHE A 358 4.30 -33.01 3.73
N ASP A 359 3.08 -32.88 4.21
CA ASP A 359 2.09 -33.97 4.17
C ASP A 359 1.71 -34.45 2.77
N ARG A 360 1.97 -33.66 1.74
CA ARG A 360 1.64 -34.00 0.35
C ARG A 360 2.80 -33.74 -0.61
N SER A 361 4.02 -33.84 -0.10
CA SER A 361 5.23 -33.55 -0.87
C SER A 361 5.45 -34.46 -2.08
N LEU A 362 4.90 -35.68 -2.05
CA LEU A 362 4.99 -36.63 -3.17
C LEU A 362 3.78 -36.55 -4.11
N ASN A 363 2.69 -35.87 -3.72
CA ASN A 363 1.51 -35.67 -4.55
C ASN A 363 0.98 -34.23 -4.41
N LEU A 364 1.63 -33.32 -5.11
CA LEU A 364 1.32 -31.89 -5.05
C LEU A 364 -0.04 -31.54 -5.67
N ASP A 365 -0.61 -32.41 -6.50
CA ASP A 365 -1.97 -32.22 -7.03
C ASP A 365 -3.05 -32.26 -5.95
N ASN A 366 -2.78 -32.93 -4.84
CA ASN A 366 -3.68 -33.03 -3.71
C ASN A 366 -3.33 -32.06 -2.57
N ALA A 367 -2.24 -31.32 -2.69
CA ALA A 367 -1.83 -30.34 -1.71
C ALA A 367 -2.70 -29.07 -1.75
N THR A 368 -2.85 -28.42 -0.62
CA THR A 368 -3.54 -27.14 -0.57
C THR A 368 -2.81 -26.12 -1.44
N THR A 369 -3.51 -25.64 -2.44
CA THR A 369 -3.01 -24.64 -3.39
C THR A 369 -3.73 -23.34 -3.13
N TYR A 370 -2.97 -22.29 -2.90
CA TYR A 370 -3.46 -20.95 -2.64
C TYR A 370 -3.37 -20.13 -3.93
N THR A 371 -4.51 -19.65 -4.39
CA THR A 371 -4.59 -18.74 -5.53
C THR A 371 -5.06 -17.38 -5.04
N HIS A 372 -4.20 -16.38 -5.16
CA HIS A 372 -4.55 -15.00 -4.85
C HIS A 372 -4.57 -14.16 -6.12
N HIS A 373 -5.74 -13.64 -6.44
CA HIS A 373 -6.01 -12.79 -7.60
C HIS A 373 -6.41 -11.40 -7.13
N SER A 374 -5.79 -10.37 -7.63
CA SER A 374 -6.19 -9.01 -7.33
C SER A 374 -6.12 -8.09 -8.53
N ASN A 375 -7.02 -7.13 -8.56
CA ASN A 375 -7.06 -6.07 -9.57
C ASN A 375 -7.45 -4.75 -8.92
N LEU A 376 -6.59 -3.75 -9.05
CA LEU A 376 -6.85 -2.40 -8.64
C LEU A 376 -6.91 -1.49 -9.87
N THR A 377 -7.98 -0.73 -10.02
CA THR A 377 -8.10 0.32 -11.02
C THR A 377 -8.30 1.65 -10.32
N ALA A 378 -7.49 2.64 -10.66
CA ALA A 378 -7.57 4.00 -10.11
C ALA A 378 -7.68 5.02 -11.25
N ILE A 379 -8.62 5.93 -11.14
CA ILE A 379 -8.75 7.10 -12.01
C ILE A 379 -8.56 8.32 -11.13
N ASN A 380 -7.54 9.12 -11.44
CA ASN A 380 -7.23 10.33 -10.69
C ASN A 380 -7.36 11.55 -11.58
N VAL A 381 -8.08 12.54 -11.07
CA VAL A 381 -8.19 13.88 -11.69
C VAL A 381 -7.62 14.88 -10.70
N LYS A 382 -6.56 15.56 -11.10
CA LYS A 382 -5.99 16.67 -10.33
C LYS A 382 -6.23 17.96 -11.09
N ARG A 383 -6.78 18.98 -10.40
CA ARG A 383 -7.09 20.26 -11.01
C ARG A 383 -6.75 21.42 -10.10
N THR A 384 -6.04 22.38 -10.63
CA THR A 384 -5.89 23.70 -10.02
C THR A 384 -7.16 24.49 -10.28
N LEU A 385 -7.99 24.67 -9.25
CA LEU A 385 -9.29 25.33 -9.31
C LEU A 385 -9.12 26.86 -9.28
N SER A 386 -8.22 27.34 -8.44
CA SER A 386 -7.79 28.73 -8.37
C SER A 386 -6.33 28.79 -7.94
N GLU A 387 -5.73 29.97 -7.90
CA GLU A 387 -4.35 30.18 -7.44
C GLU A 387 -4.08 29.64 -6.02
N LYS A 388 -5.12 29.55 -5.20
CA LYS A 388 -5.05 29.12 -3.80
C LYS A 388 -5.70 27.75 -3.53
N LEU A 389 -6.34 27.13 -4.54
CA LEU A 389 -7.13 25.93 -4.34
C LEU A 389 -6.80 24.86 -5.37
N VAL A 390 -6.34 23.71 -4.90
CA VAL A 390 -6.12 22.51 -5.72
C VAL A 390 -7.11 21.44 -5.28
N GLY A 391 -7.81 20.87 -6.24
CA GLY A 391 -8.73 19.74 -6.04
C GLY A 391 -8.17 18.45 -6.63
N THR A 392 -8.43 17.34 -5.96
CA THR A 392 -8.17 15.99 -6.44
C THR A 392 -9.45 15.17 -6.34
N LEU A 393 -9.76 14.42 -7.39
CA LEU A 393 -10.83 13.41 -7.38
C LEU A 393 -10.21 12.08 -7.75
N SER A 394 -10.37 11.08 -6.90
CA SER A 394 -9.93 9.71 -7.13
C SER A 394 -11.13 8.79 -7.14
N LEU A 395 -11.26 7.99 -8.20
CA LEU A 395 -12.23 6.92 -8.33
C LEU A 395 -11.47 5.61 -8.40
N GLY A 396 -11.84 4.64 -7.59
CA GLY A 396 -11.13 3.38 -7.49
C GLY A 396 -12.04 2.18 -7.47
N ARG A 397 -11.53 1.07 -7.98
CA ARG A 397 -12.06 -0.26 -7.76
C ARG A 397 -10.93 -1.18 -7.34
N LEU A 398 -11.04 -1.77 -6.18
CA LEU A 398 -10.21 -2.88 -5.74
C LEU A 398 -11.05 -4.16 -5.78
N PHE A 399 -10.50 -5.19 -6.37
CA PHE A 399 -11.00 -6.56 -6.27
C PHE A 399 -9.86 -7.45 -5.80
N THR A 400 -10.10 -8.21 -4.75
CA THR A 400 -9.19 -9.26 -4.26
C THR A 400 -9.98 -10.55 -4.10
N ASN A 401 -9.37 -11.67 -4.44
CA ASN A 401 -9.91 -12.99 -4.21
C ASN A 401 -8.78 -13.92 -3.75
N LEU A 402 -8.98 -14.57 -2.64
CA LEU A 402 -8.10 -15.63 -2.16
C LEU A 402 -8.88 -16.94 -2.14
N ARG A 403 -8.32 -17.94 -2.79
CA ARG A 403 -8.85 -19.28 -2.82
C ARG A 403 -7.79 -20.27 -2.33
N ALA A 404 -8.21 -21.20 -1.48
CA ALA A 404 -7.43 -22.35 -1.05
C ALA A 404 -8.20 -23.62 -1.38
N ASP A 405 -7.65 -24.50 -2.19
CA ASP A 405 -8.23 -25.74 -2.63
C ASP A 405 -7.16 -26.81 -2.89
N ALA A 406 -7.57 -27.99 -3.27
CA ALA A 406 -6.66 -29.04 -3.72
C ALA A 406 -6.39 -28.87 -5.21
N ASN A 407 -5.42 -28.05 -5.57
CA ASN A 407 -4.95 -27.79 -6.95
C ASN A 407 -6.09 -27.50 -7.95
N GLY A 408 -7.03 -26.60 -7.58
CA GLY A 408 -8.13 -26.17 -8.43
C GLY A 408 -9.38 -27.04 -8.39
N ARG A 409 -9.41 -28.07 -7.56
CA ARG A 409 -10.60 -28.94 -7.44
C ARG A 409 -11.76 -28.20 -6.73
N PRO A 410 -13.00 -28.35 -7.21
CA PRO A 410 -14.17 -27.80 -6.54
C PRO A 410 -14.43 -28.52 -5.20
N PHE A 411 -15.03 -27.84 -4.23
CA PHE A 411 -15.33 -28.44 -2.93
C PHE A 411 -16.43 -29.51 -2.97
N ARG A 412 -17.27 -29.51 -3.98
CA ARG A 412 -18.24 -30.56 -4.26
C ARG A 412 -18.16 -30.92 -5.71
N THR A 413 -17.87 -32.17 -6.00
CA THR A 413 -18.05 -32.77 -7.28
C THR A 413 -19.32 -33.61 -7.29
N GLU A 414 -19.80 -33.95 -8.42
CA GLU A 414 -21.15 -34.25 -8.83
C GLU A 414 -21.86 -35.40 -8.08
N SER A 415 -21.18 -36.44 -7.63
CA SER A 415 -21.80 -37.52 -6.86
C SER A 415 -20.89 -38.07 -5.76
N VAL A 416 -21.51 -38.73 -4.81
CA VAL A 416 -20.78 -39.46 -3.75
C VAL A 416 -19.81 -40.48 -4.36
N ASP A 417 -20.13 -41.07 -5.49
CA ASP A 417 -19.34 -42.08 -6.17
C ASP A 417 -18.02 -41.50 -6.74
N GLN A 418 -18.04 -40.27 -7.23
CA GLN A 418 -16.80 -39.60 -7.70
C GLN A 418 -15.88 -39.16 -6.58
N VAL A 419 -16.42 -38.96 -5.39
CA VAL A 419 -15.64 -38.63 -4.21
C VAL A 419 -14.88 -39.83 -3.66
N TYR A 420 -15.30 -41.04 -4.05
CA TYR A 420 -14.65 -42.31 -3.72
C TYR A 420 -13.67 -42.81 -4.79
N ASP A 421 -13.32 -41.99 -5.76
CA ASP A 421 -12.23 -42.29 -6.65
C ASP A 421 -10.97 -42.61 -5.83
N GLU A 422 -10.44 -43.83 -6.00
CA GLU A 422 -9.28 -44.33 -5.27
C GLU A 422 -8.05 -43.41 -5.44
N GLU A 423 -7.95 -42.70 -6.55
CA GLU A 423 -6.93 -41.71 -6.79
C GLU A 423 -7.13 -40.40 -5.98
N SER A 424 -8.37 -40.09 -5.57
CA SER A 424 -8.70 -38.90 -4.80
C SER A 424 -8.76 -39.13 -3.30
N ILE A 425 -8.89 -40.38 -2.88
CA ILE A 425 -8.93 -40.80 -1.48
C ILE A 425 -7.59 -41.49 -1.19
N VAL A 426 -7.11 -41.20 -0.03
CA VAL A 426 -6.01 -41.79 0.66
C VAL A 426 -5.65 -43.19 0.19
N THR A 427 -4.63 -43.31 -0.61
CA THR A 427 -3.96 -44.59 -0.78
C THR A 427 -3.12 -44.95 0.45
N ASP A 428 -2.76 -43.97 1.23
CA ASP A 428 -2.02 -44.08 2.51
C ASP A 428 -2.39 -42.87 3.38
N PRO A 429 -2.95 -42.99 4.54
CA PRO A 429 -2.96 -44.14 5.45
C PRO A 429 -4.08 -45.12 5.18
N VAL A 430 -3.78 -46.40 5.34
CA VAL A 430 -4.81 -47.44 5.36
C VAL A 430 -5.61 -47.31 6.65
N GLN A 431 -6.92 -47.15 6.51
CA GLN A 431 -7.82 -47.22 7.65
C GLN A 431 -7.86 -48.69 8.13
N VAL A 432 -7.34 -48.93 9.31
CA VAL A 432 -7.47 -50.25 9.93
C VAL A 432 -8.71 -50.23 10.81
N PHE A 433 -9.74 -50.94 10.37
CA PHE A 433 -10.93 -51.18 11.17
C PHE A 433 -10.62 -52.13 12.32
N ASN A 434 -10.91 -51.70 13.54
CA ASN A 434 -10.87 -52.56 14.72
C ASN A 434 -12.30 -52.68 15.29
N PRO A 435 -12.96 -53.85 15.17
CA PRO A 435 -14.35 -54.01 15.64
C PRO A 435 -14.51 -53.85 17.15
N GLN A 436 -13.41 -53.85 17.90
CA GLN A 436 -13.39 -53.78 19.37
C GLN A 436 -12.76 -52.49 19.90
N GLY A 437 -12.48 -51.51 19.03
CA GLY A 437 -11.79 -50.27 19.43
C GLY A 437 -11.93 -49.13 18.45
N PRO A 438 -11.31 -47.99 18.73
CA PRO A 438 -11.39 -46.85 17.81
C PRO A 438 -10.69 -47.18 16.49
N ILE A 439 -11.28 -46.67 15.40
CA ILE A 439 -10.70 -46.73 14.07
C ILE A 439 -9.31 -46.06 14.12
N ARG A 440 -8.28 -46.79 13.70
CA ARG A 440 -6.94 -46.25 13.60
C ARG A 440 -6.55 -46.07 12.15
N PHE A 441 -5.98 -44.94 11.85
CA PHE A 441 -5.28 -44.73 10.60
C PHE A 441 -3.82 -45.17 10.78
N VAL A 442 -3.40 -46.15 9.99
CA VAL A 442 -1.98 -46.57 9.95
C VAL A 442 -1.35 -45.93 8.76
N LEU A 443 -0.40 -45.04 8.97
CA LEU A 443 0.43 -44.45 7.94
C LEU A 443 1.56 -45.41 7.60
N PRO A 444 1.59 -46.01 6.41
CA PRO A 444 2.77 -46.76 5.97
C PRO A 444 3.89 -45.78 5.65
N GLY A 445 5.05 -46.00 6.20
CA GLY A 445 6.23 -45.20 5.95
C GLY A 445 6.80 -44.55 7.22
N PRO A 446 7.74 -43.62 7.14
CA PRO A 446 8.44 -43.05 8.29
C PRO A 446 7.57 -42.19 9.25
N GLY A 447 6.27 -42.16 9.10
CA GLY A 447 5.30 -41.65 10.07
C GLY A 447 5.24 -40.13 10.25
N LEU A 448 6.07 -39.36 9.55
CA LEU A 448 6.15 -37.91 9.67
C LEU A 448 5.52 -37.16 8.48
N ILE A 449 5.24 -37.85 7.40
CA ILE A 449 4.75 -37.26 6.16
C ILE A 449 3.52 -38.03 5.67
N ASN A 450 2.38 -37.36 5.58
CA ASN A 450 1.17 -37.90 4.98
C ASN A 450 1.16 -37.53 3.48
N ASN A 451 1.42 -38.53 2.63
CA ASN A 451 1.42 -38.32 1.17
C ASN A 451 0.09 -38.68 0.51
N GLY A 452 -0.88 -39.17 1.30
CA GLY A 452 -2.19 -39.57 0.80
C GLY A 452 -3.28 -38.52 1.06
N GLY A 453 -4.38 -38.68 0.31
CA GLY A 453 -5.57 -37.86 0.46
C GLY A 453 -5.47 -36.46 -0.17
N ILE A 454 -6.56 -35.72 -0.05
CA ILE A 454 -6.74 -34.38 -0.59
C ILE A 454 -6.69 -33.39 0.59
N SER A 455 -6.33 -32.14 0.33
CA SER A 455 -6.43 -31.05 1.31
C SER A 455 -7.78 -31.07 2.03
N SER A 456 -7.74 -30.96 3.36
CA SER A 456 -8.95 -30.97 4.21
C SER A 456 -9.70 -29.63 4.21
N ILE A 457 -9.25 -28.65 3.44
CA ILE A 457 -9.73 -27.28 3.47
C ILE A 457 -10.11 -26.84 2.07
N TRP A 458 -11.26 -26.20 1.97
CA TRP A 458 -11.66 -25.44 0.80
C TRP A 458 -12.14 -24.06 1.25
N HIS A 459 -11.45 -23.03 0.77
CA HIS A 459 -11.70 -21.64 1.10
C HIS A 459 -11.81 -20.79 -0.14
N ASP A 460 -12.76 -19.86 -0.14
CA ASP A 460 -12.88 -18.85 -1.17
C ASP A 460 -13.46 -17.57 -0.56
N HIS A 461 -12.67 -16.51 -0.55
CA HIS A 461 -13.20 -15.21 -0.23
C HIS A 461 -12.88 -14.20 -1.31
N TYR A 462 -13.76 -13.22 -1.50
CA TYR A 462 -13.43 -12.04 -2.26
C TYR A 462 -13.89 -10.77 -1.55
N ALA A 463 -13.15 -9.71 -1.80
CA ALA A 463 -13.51 -8.36 -1.45
C ALA A 463 -13.53 -7.48 -2.72
N GLN A 464 -14.61 -6.76 -2.91
CA GLN A 464 -14.74 -5.75 -3.95
C GLN A 464 -15.08 -4.42 -3.30
N GLU A 465 -14.20 -3.43 -3.50
CA GLU A 465 -14.37 -2.07 -2.99
C GLU A 465 -14.45 -1.08 -4.15
N TYR A 466 -15.45 -0.22 -4.15
CA TYR A 466 -15.52 0.96 -5.00
C TYR A 466 -15.28 2.19 -4.13
N THR A 467 -14.26 2.96 -4.45
CA THR A 467 -13.87 4.14 -3.70
C THR A 467 -14.12 5.40 -4.51
N ILE A 468 -14.72 6.40 -3.88
CA ILE A 468 -14.80 7.78 -4.35
C ILE A 468 -14.12 8.65 -3.30
N LYS A 469 -13.09 9.39 -3.68
CA LYS A 469 -12.37 10.28 -2.77
C LYS A 469 -12.20 11.64 -3.43
N ALA A 470 -12.69 12.69 -2.76
CA ALA A 470 -12.48 14.07 -3.15
C ALA A 470 -11.66 14.78 -2.08
N GLY A 471 -10.58 15.41 -2.48
CA GLY A 471 -9.69 16.14 -1.59
C GLY A 471 -9.41 17.53 -2.14
N PHE A 472 -9.32 18.50 -1.25
CA PHE A 472 -9.02 19.88 -1.57
C PHE A 472 -7.91 20.38 -0.68
N ARG A 473 -6.97 21.10 -1.28
CA ARG A 473 -5.89 21.76 -0.57
C ARG A 473 -6.00 23.25 -0.82
N TYR A 474 -6.12 24.00 0.27
CA TYR A 474 -6.28 25.44 0.24
C TYR A 474 -5.10 26.12 0.92
N TYR A 475 -4.58 27.14 0.27
CA TYR A 475 -3.47 27.98 0.73
C TYR A 475 -4.00 29.40 0.97
N PRO A 476 -4.30 29.77 2.22
CA PRO A 476 -4.73 31.12 2.55
C PRO A 476 -3.59 32.15 2.37
N GLU A 477 -3.95 33.44 2.31
CA GLU A 477 -2.98 34.54 2.13
C GLU A 477 -2.01 34.70 3.32
N LYS A 478 -2.45 34.31 4.52
CA LYS A 478 -1.58 34.29 5.71
C LYS A 478 -0.72 33.03 5.67
N GLU A 479 0.55 33.23 5.44
CA GLU A 479 1.60 32.26 5.10
C GLU A 479 1.82 31.07 6.08
N ALA A 480 1.16 31.08 7.22
CA ALA A 480 1.35 30.05 8.25
C ALA A 480 0.47 28.81 8.08
N HIS A 481 -0.49 28.82 7.16
CA HIS A 481 -1.55 27.83 7.10
C HIS A 481 -1.59 27.09 5.76
N GLN A 482 -1.81 25.77 5.83
CA GLN A 482 -2.14 24.95 4.68
C GLN A 482 -3.30 24.03 5.06
N MET A 483 -4.48 24.30 4.54
CA MET A 483 -5.67 23.53 4.88
C MET A 483 -5.92 22.38 3.91
N ASN A 484 -6.18 21.19 4.43
CA ASN A 484 -6.66 20.03 3.67
C ASN A 484 -8.07 19.68 4.14
N PHE A 485 -8.98 19.45 3.23
CA PHE A 485 -10.30 18.95 3.54
C PHE A 485 -10.82 18.06 2.42
N GLY A 486 -11.68 17.14 2.76
CA GLY A 486 -12.19 16.22 1.78
C GLY A 486 -13.16 15.21 2.34
N TRP A 487 -13.54 14.32 1.44
CA TRP A 487 -14.52 13.28 1.68
C TRP A 487 -14.10 12.01 0.95
N GLU A 488 -14.34 10.88 1.59
CA GLU A 488 -14.12 9.54 1.07
C GLU A 488 -15.34 8.68 1.31
N GLN A 489 -15.76 7.92 0.29
CA GLN A 489 -16.82 6.93 0.37
C GLN A 489 -16.33 5.63 -0.23
N LYS A 490 -16.55 4.52 0.48
CA LYS A 490 -16.33 3.16 0.01
C LYS A 490 -17.64 2.40 0.01
N LEU A 491 -17.94 1.78 -1.12
CA LEU A 491 -19.04 0.85 -1.32
C LEU A 491 -18.44 -0.53 -1.49
N ASN A 492 -18.75 -1.43 -0.57
CA ASN A 492 -18.07 -2.70 -0.47
C ASN A 492 -19.03 -3.87 -0.71
N GLU A 493 -18.48 -4.95 -1.25
CA GLU A 493 -19.12 -6.26 -1.30
C GLU A 493 -18.08 -7.30 -0.88
N TYR A 494 -18.38 -8.05 0.16
CA TYR A 494 -17.52 -9.09 0.70
C TYR A 494 -18.25 -10.43 0.68
N GLN A 495 -17.55 -11.48 0.25
CA GLN A 495 -17.99 -12.85 0.31
C GLN A 495 -16.92 -13.68 1.01
N TRP A 496 -17.37 -14.58 1.86
CA TRP A 496 -16.56 -15.56 2.54
C TRP A 496 -17.19 -16.94 2.42
N VAL A 497 -16.41 -17.92 1.99
CA VAL A 497 -16.80 -19.32 1.94
C VAL A 497 -15.65 -20.12 2.53
N ASP A 498 -15.91 -20.78 3.65
CA ASP A 498 -14.95 -21.63 4.32
C ASP A 498 -15.62 -22.98 4.62
N VAL A 499 -15.05 -24.06 4.11
CA VAL A 499 -15.59 -25.40 4.23
C VAL A 499 -14.48 -26.33 4.68
N THR A 500 -14.57 -26.79 5.92
CA THR A 500 -13.67 -27.81 6.47
C THR A 500 -14.17 -29.19 6.04
N ARG A 501 -13.22 -30.05 5.67
CA ARG A 501 -13.51 -31.40 5.16
C ARG A 501 -14.49 -31.35 3.97
N PRO A 502 -14.09 -30.69 2.87
CA PRO A 502 -14.96 -30.51 1.71
C PRO A 502 -15.20 -31.81 0.94
N TRP A 503 -14.53 -32.86 1.31
CA TRP A 503 -14.53 -34.17 0.68
C TRP A 503 -15.21 -35.22 1.55
N VAL A 504 -15.82 -36.22 0.93
CA VAL A 504 -16.32 -37.38 1.65
C VAL A 504 -15.13 -38.21 2.13
N GLY A 505 -15.07 -38.51 3.40
CA GLY A 505 -14.07 -39.42 3.94
C GLY A 505 -14.28 -40.86 3.42
N ALA A 506 -13.26 -41.72 3.62
CA ALA A 506 -13.40 -43.13 3.32
C ALA A 506 -14.63 -43.73 4.02
N PRO A 507 -15.34 -44.68 3.36
CA PRO A 507 -16.46 -45.36 4.00
C PRO A 507 -16.02 -46.05 5.28
N ILE A 508 -16.81 -45.90 6.30
CA ILE A 508 -16.57 -46.58 7.58
C ILE A 508 -17.12 -48.00 7.43
N GLN A 509 -16.24 -48.99 7.50
CA GLN A 509 -16.64 -50.37 7.54
C GLN A 509 -17.28 -50.68 8.88
N ILE A 510 -18.55 -51.17 8.89
CA ILE A 510 -19.28 -51.56 10.09
C ILE A 510 -19.04 -53.05 10.37
N ASP A 511 -19.05 -53.85 9.31
CA ASP A 511 -18.77 -55.27 9.32
C ASP A 511 -18.08 -55.69 8.00
N ASP A 512 -17.81 -56.98 7.85
CA ASP A 512 -17.08 -57.52 6.68
C ASP A 512 -17.71 -57.17 5.33
N THR A 513 -18.96 -56.76 5.29
CA THR A 513 -19.73 -56.47 4.06
C THR A 513 -20.45 -55.13 4.05
N THR A 514 -20.55 -54.46 5.21
CA THR A 514 -21.34 -53.24 5.36
C THR A 514 -20.45 -52.05 5.57
N PHE A 515 -20.63 -51.03 4.73
CA PHE A 515 -19.95 -49.76 4.81
C PHE A 515 -20.98 -48.64 4.99
N THR A 516 -20.75 -47.68 5.88
CA THR A 516 -21.49 -46.44 5.89
C THR A 516 -20.66 -45.32 5.31
N PRO A 517 -21.27 -44.41 4.55
CA PRO A 517 -20.57 -43.22 4.09
C PRO A 517 -20.08 -42.38 5.29
N SER A 518 -18.90 -41.83 5.20
CA SER A 518 -18.48 -40.81 6.16
C SER A 518 -19.35 -39.57 6.00
N ILE A 519 -20.06 -39.21 7.07
CA ILE A 519 -20.98 -38.05 7.08
C ILE A 519 -20.28 -36.71 7.33
N SER A 520 -19.00 -36.66 7.19
CA SER A 520 -18.24 -35.47 7.61
C SER A 520 -17.98 -34.43 6.51
N ILE A 521 -18.71 -34.49 5.38
CA ILE A 521 -18.63 -33.44 4.34
C ILE A 521 -19.12 -32.12 4.91
N GLY A 522 -18.26 -31.11 4.92
CA GLY A 522 -18.63 -29.77 5.36
C GLY A 522 -19.10 -29.76 6.81
N SER A 523 -18.48 -30.56 7.67
CA SER A 523 -18.82 -30.65 9.10
C SER A 523 -18.71 -29.31 9.82
N SER A 524 -17.95 -28.37 9.28
CA SER A 524 -17.91 -26.98 9.67
C SER A 524 -17.85 -26.13 8.41
N ASN A 525 -18.73 -25.17 8.32
CA ASN A 525 -18.72 -24.20 7.22
C ASN A 525 -19.08 -22.81 7.74
N ASP A 526 -18.48 -21.82 7.11
CA ASP A 526 -18.79 -20.40 7.31
C ASP A 526 -19.02 -19.76 5.94
N ILE A 527 -20.26 -19.46 5.62
CA ILE A 527 -20.66 -18.97 4.30
C ILE A 527 -21.51 -17.73 4.47
N TRP A 528 -20.98 -16.59 4.03
CA TRP A 528 -21.72 -15.34 4.08
C TRP A 528 -21.34 -14.37 2.96
N LYS A 529 -22.23 -13.43 2.70
CA LYS A 529 -22.03 -12.33 1.78
C LYS A 529 -22.65 -11.06 2.34
N VAL A 530 -21.87 -9.98 2.41
CA VAL A 530 -22.29 -8.71 2.99
C VAL A 530 -21.89 -7.53 2.11
N ARG A 531 -22.61 -6.41 2.28
CA ARG A 531 -22.33 -5.16 1.56
C ARG A 531 -22.23 -4.00 2.54
N PRO A 532 -21.12 -3.89 3.28
CA PRO A 532 -20.90 -2.77 4.17
C PRO A 532 -20.55 -1.49 3.39
N ASN A 533 -20.85 -0.36 4.02
CA ASN A 533 -20.47 0.96 3.51
C ASN A 533 -19.66 1.67 4.57
N ASN A 534 -18.59 2.32 4.18
CA ASN A 534 -17.81 3.15 5.07
C ASN A 534 -17.25 4.37 4.34
N GLY A 535 -16.89 5.37 5.13
CA GLY A 535 -16.31 6.57 4.59
C GLY A 535 -15.92 7.55 5.67
N GLY A 536 -15.54 8.75 5.28
CA GLY A 536 -15.20 9.78 6.22
C GLY A 536 -15.10 11.16 5.58
N ILE A 537 -15.30 12.16 6.42
CA ILE A 537 -15.06 13.57 6.10
C ILE A 537 -13.87 14.00 6.94
N PHE A 538 -12.93 14.68 6.34
CA PHE A 538 -11.74 15.14 7.05
C PHE A 538 -11.44 16.61 6.79
N PHE A 539 -10.83 17.22 7.79
CA PHE A 539 -10.26 18.54 7.73
C PHE A 539 -8.93 18.53 8.51
N SER A 540 -7.91 19.20 7.98
CA SER A 540 -6.70 19.49 8.73
C SER A 540 -6.10 20.82 8.32
N ASP A 541 -5.41 21.45 9.27
CA ASP A 541 -4.64 22.67 9.05
C ASP A 541 -3.19 22.44 9.50
N LYS A 542 -2.28 22.53 8.54
CA LYS A 542 -0.84 22.53 8.81
C LYS A 542 -0.40 23.96 9.06
N ILE A 543 0.04 24.22 10.28
CA ILE A 543 0.46 25.52 10.77
C ILE A 543 1.98 25.52 10.96
N GLN A 544 2.64 26.51 10.39
CA GLN A 544 4.07 26.70 10.58
C GLN A 544 4.33 28.03 11.28
N TYR A 545 4.94 27.96 12.46
CA TYR A 545 5.24 29.15 13.26
C TYR A 545 6.59 29.02 13.95
N LYS A 546 7.52 29.93 13.65
CA LYS A 546 8.87 30.02 14.27
C LYS A 546 9.64 28.68 14.32
N GLY A 547 9.51 27.87 13.27
CA GLY A 547 10.17 26.58 13.17
C GLY A 547 9.41 25.39 13.75
N ILE A 548 8.33 25.63 14.49
CA ILE A 548 7.41 24.60 14.94
C ILE A 548 6.42 24.34 13.81
N ILE A 549 6.15 23.08 13.52
CA ILE A 549 5.12 22.69 12.58
C ILE A 549 4.08 21.89 13.34
N ALA A 550 2.85 22.34 13.29
CA ALA A 550 1.69 21.64 13.86
C ALA A 550 0.73 21.28 12.72
N ASN A 551 0.27 20.04 12.68
CA ASN A 551 -0.81 19.61 11.84
C ASN A 551 -1.98 19.19 12.73
N LEU A 552 -3.01 20.03 12.76
CA LEU A 552 -4.21 19.84 13.56
C LEU A 552 -5.32 19.34 12.64
N GLY A 553 -5.79 18.14 12.87
CA GLY A 553 -6.78 17.50 12.01
C GLY A 553 -7.94 16.90 12.78
N MET A 554 -9.03 16.71 12.06
CA MET A 554 -10.23 16.05 12.54
C MET A 554 -10.81 15.20 11.40
N ARG A 555 -11.19 13.97 11.73
CA ARG A 555 -11.86 13.07 10.79
C ARG A 555 -13.13 12.51 11.44
N LEU A 556 -14.23 12.66 10.75
CA LEU A 556 -15.49 12.00 11.06
C LEU A 556 -15.59 10.74 10.21
N ASN A 557 -15.37 9.59 10.79
CA ASN A 557 -15.62 8.31 10.15
C ASN A 557 -17.07 7.89 10.34
N TYR A 558 -17.64 7.25 9.32
CA TYR A 558 -18.94 6.62 9.39
C TYR A 558 -18.87 5.24 8.73
N TRP A 559 -19.63 4.30 9.31
CA TRP A 559 -19.63 2.91 8.87
C TRP A 559 -21.02 2.28 9.06
N ALA A 560 -21.48 1.54 8.07
CA ALA A 560 -22.70 0.76 8.10
C ALA A 560 -22.38 -0.70 7.75
N PRO A 561 -22.81 -1.69 8.55
CA PRO A 561 -22.56 -3.10 8.25
C PRO A 561 -23.28 -3.57 6.99
N GLY A 562 -24.37 -2.91 6.62
CA GLY A 562 -25.20 -3.22 5.47
C GLY A 562 -26.64 -3.56 5.86
N LYS A 563 -27.46 -3.69 4.83
CA LYS A 563 -28.90 -3.90 5.00
C LYS A 563 -29.23 -5.16 5.82
N PHE A 564 -28.42 -6.22 5.75
CA PHE A 564 -28.64 -7.46 6.50
C PHE A 564 -28.73 -7.22 8.01
N ALA A 565 -27.92 -6.32 8.56
CA ALA A 565 -27.91 -5.99 9.98
C ALA A 565 -29.17 -5.18 10.36
N ASP A 566 -29.55 -4.21 9.52
CA ASP A 566 -30.78 -3.45 9.71
C ASP A 566 -32.02 -4.34 9.66
N ASP A 567 -32.10 -5.29 8.70
CA ASP A 567 -33.18 -6.25 8.56
C ASP A 567 -33.23 -7.21 9.77
N ALA A 568 -32.07 -7.70 10.24
CA ALA A 568 -31.99 -8.55 11.43
C ALA A 568 -32.48 -7.83 12.71
N VAL A 569 -32.09 -6.58 12.87
CA VAL A 569 -32.52 -5.76 14.01
C VAL A 569 -34.01 -5.42 13.93
N ALA A 570 -34.54 -5.20 12.73
CA ALA A 570 -35.95 -4.91 12.52
C ALA A 570 -36.87 -6.14 12.66
N ASN A 571 -36.33 -7.34 12.49
CA ASN A 571 -37.11 -8.59 12.61
C ASN A 571 -37.12 -9.11 14.05
N PRO A 572 -38.28 -9.11 14.73
CA PRO A 572 -38.37 -9.63 16.10
C PRO A 572 -38.05 -11.12 16.23
N GLN A 573 -38.18 -11.88 15.14
CA GLN A 573 -37.90 -13.31 15.10
C GLN A 573 -36.43 -13.66 14.79
N ALA A 574 -35.62 -12.66 14.44
CA ALA A 574 -34.20 -12.88 14.23
C ALA A 574 -33.52 -13.22 15.57
N PRO A 575 -32.54 -14.14 15.59
CA PRO A 575 -31.82 -14.53 16.80
C PRO A 575 -30.83 -13.43 17.25
N VAL A 576 -31.33 -12.23 17.47
CA VAL A 576 -30.58 -11.05 17.94
C VAL A 576 -31.03 -10.75 19.37
N ILE A 577 -30.10 -10.74 20.31
CA ILE A 577 -30.34 -10.41 21.71
C ILE A 577 -30.91 -8.99 21.82
N ASP A 578 -31.94 -8.77 22.64
CA ASP A 578 -32.61 -7.48 22.76
C ASP A 578 -31.67 -6.33 23.11
N GLN A 579 -30.73 -6.57 24.03
CA GLN A 579 -29.73 -5.57 24.38
C GLN A 579 -28.86 -5.16 23.17
N VAL A 580 -28.45 -6.11 22.33
CA VAL A 580 -27.67 -5.83 21.11
C VAL A 580 -28.52 -5.03 20.12
N ARG A 581 -29.81 -5.34 20.02
CA ARG A 581 -30.79 -4.61 19.19
C ARG A 581 -30.93 -3.16 19.63
N GLU A 582 -31.11 -2.93 20.92
CA GLU A 582 -31.20 -1.60 21.51
C GLU A 582 -29.90 -0.81 21.34
N ASP A 583 -28.76 -1.43 21.65
CA ASP A 583 -27.44 -0.81 21.49
C ASP A 583 -27.18 -0.43 20.03
N TYR A 584 -27.55 -1.28 19.09
CA TYR A 584 -27.41 -0.97 17.67
C TYR A 584 -28.26 0.22 17.25
N ILE A 585 -29.52 0.27 17.69
CA ILE A 585 -30.44 1.37 17.38
C ILE A 585 -29.96 2.68 18.03
N ASN A 586 -29.55 2.63 19.29
CA ASN A 586 -29.16 3.81 20.06
C ASN A 586 -27.82 4.41 19.63
N ASN A 587 -26.88 3.56 19.16
CA ASN A 587 -25.54 3.98 18.76
C ASN A 587 -25.39 4.21 17.25
N THR A 588 -26.48 4.19 16.48
CA THR A 588 -26.45 4.41 15.03
C THR A 588 -27.49 5.44 14.59
N VAL A 589 -27.19 6.13 13.49
CA VAL A 589 -28.10 7.09 12.85
C VAL A 589 -28.54 6.53 11.50
N LYS A 590 -29.85 6.55 11.22
CA LYS A 590 -30.39 6.09 9.93
C LYS A 590 -30.28 7.20 8.87
N ILE A 591 -29.50 6.93 7.81
CA ILE A 591 -29.28 7.86 6.69
C ILE A 591 -29.45 7.06 5.38
N PHE A 592 -30.24 7.55 4.44
CA PHE A 592 -30.51 6.89 3.15
C PHE A 592 -30.89 5.40 3.24
N GLY A 593 -31.63 5.04 4.26
CA GLY A 593 -32.14 3.68 4.44
C GLY A 593 -31.21 2.71 5.18
N LEU A 594 -29.97 3.11 5.49
CA LEU A 594 -29.01 2.32 6.27
C LEU A 594 -28.69 3.00 7.59
N ARG A 595 -28.34 2.20 8.61
CA ARG A 595 -27.88 2.69 9.90
C ARG A 595 -26.35 2.79 9.93
N TYR A 596 -25.87 3.98 10.25
CA TYR A 596 -24.45 4.30 10.32
C TYR A 596 -24.01 4.54 11.76
N LYS A 597 -22.92 3.90 12.15
CA LYS A 597 -22.14 4.29 13.34
C LYS A 597 -21.12 5.35 12.93
N THR A 598 -21.00 6.40 13.75
CA THR A 598 -20.08 7.51 13.50
C THR A 598 -19.02 7.58 14.58
N ARG A 599 -17.82 8.02 14.21
CA ARG A 599 -16.72 8.24 15.15
C ARG A 599 -15.92 9.47 14.75
N LEU A 600 -15.76 10.38 15.70
CA LEU A 600 -14.92 11.55 15.53
C LEU A 600 -13.50 11.23 16.01
N LEU A 601 -12.51 11.49 15.17
CA LEU A 601 -11.10 11.18 15.39
C LEU A 601 -10.27 12.46 15.29
N PRO A 602 -9.87 13.09 16.42
CA PRO A 602 -8.89 14.16 16.39
C PRO A 602 -7.51 13.61 16.04
N LYS A 603 -6.73 14.37 15.28
CA LYS A 603 -5.35 14.08 14.94
C LYS A 603 -4.50 15.32 15.21
N ILE A 604 -3.49 15.18 16.05
CA ILE A 604 -2.61 16.26 16.45
C ILE A 604 -1.18 15.78 16.24
N ASN A 605 -0.48 16.42 15.32
CA ASN A 605 0.90 16.11 15.05
C ASN A 605 1.71 17.40 15.18
N VAL A 606 2.79 17.36 15.95
CA VAL A 606 3.65 18.51 16.15
C VAL A 606 5.10 18.09 15.96
N SER A 607 5.85 18.85 15.20
CA SER A 607 7.28 18.66 15.04
C SER A 607 8.07 19.86 15.57
N PHE A 608 9.13 19.54 16.31
CA PHE A 608 10.08 20.50 16.85
C PHE A 608 11.46 20.16 16.30
N PRO A 609 12.00 20.94 15.40
CA PRO A 609 13.37 20.78 14.99
C PRO A 609 14.31 21.22 16.12
N VAL A 610 15.08 20.26 16.62
CA VAL A 610 16.05 20.49 17.71
C VAL A 610 17.39 20.93 17.13
N THR A 611 17.79 20.33 16.01
CA THR A 611 18.99 20.70 15.24
C THR A 611 18.72 20.59 13.74
N SER A 612 19.68 20.95 12.92
CA SER A 612 19.57 20.74 11.46
C SER A 612 19.42 19.27 11.03
N ASN A 613 19.64 18.32 11.94
CA ASN A 613 19.62 16.88 11.66
C ASN A 613 18.66 16.10 12.56
N ASN A 614 18.08 16.73 13.58
CA ASN A 614 17.21 16.07 14.55
C ASN A 614 15.89 16.83 14.68
N VAL A 615 14.80 16.11 14.54
CA VAL A 615 13.45 16.61 14.76
C VAL A 615 12.76 15.72 15.80
N LEU A 616 12.08 16.33 16.72
CA LEU A 616 11.24 15.66 17.71
C LEU A 616 9.79 15.72 17.22
N TYR A 617 9.15 14.56 17.12
CA TYR A 617 7.76 14.43 16.71
C TYR A 617 6.89 14.01 17.89
N PHE A 618 5.73 14.66 18.01
CA PHE A 618 4.63 14.30 18.93
C PHE A 618 3.37 14.04 18.09
N ASN A 619 2.85 12.82 18.19
CA ASN A 619 1.68 12.40 17.43
C ASN A 619 0.62 11.79 18.37
#